data_eefbc51c7397322bffdf0839e624f6ce
#
_entry.id   eefbc51c7397322bffdf0839e624f6ce
#
_cell.length_a   1.000
_cell.length_b   1.000
_cell.length_c   1.000
_cell.angle_alpha   90.00
_cell.angle_beta   90.00
_cell.angle_gamma   90.00
#
_symmetry.space_group_name_H-M   'P 1'
#
loop_
_entity.id
_entity.type
_entity.pdbx_description
1 polymer ?
#
loop_
_entity_poly.entity_id
_entity_poly.type
_entity_poly.pdbx_seq_one_letter_code
_entity_poly.pdbx_strand_id
1 'polypeptide(L)'
;MADHSMTEADLYAFMTKHKLGVLGTIGHAATPQSALVGIATTPQLEIIFDTVKSSRKYPNLISSAACSFVIGGWGAGEQTVQYEGEAEELKSPALERYQEIYFEAWPDGPARMSWPGIVYFVVRPAWIRYSDFDQDPPLIREFNLRSASANLAQRARCSISKR
;
A
#
# COMPACT_ATOMS: atom_id res chain seq x y z
N MET A 1 -5.90 -1.42 -33.57
CA MET A 1 -6.07 -2.12 -32.29
C MET A 1 -5.62 -1.15 -31.20
N ALA A 2 -6.49 -0.77 -30.26
CA ALA A 2 -6.09 0.09 -29.17
C ALA A 2 -5.09 -0.69 -28.30
N ASP A 3 -3.90 -0.13 -28.13
CA ASP A 3 -2.92 -0.62 -27.17
C ASP A 3 -3.52 -0.43 -25.77
N HIS A 4 -4.11 -1.49 -25.21
CA HIS A 4 -4.68 -1.50 -23.88
C HIS A 4 -3.54 -1.65 -22.86
N SER A 5 -2.65 -0.68 -22.85
CA SER A 5 -1.65 -0.61 -21.80
C SER A 5 -2.33 -0.23 -20.48
N MET A 6 -2.20 -1.05 -19.44
CA MET A 6 -2.63 -0.76 -18.07
C MET A 6 -2.12 0.62 -17.65
N THR A 7 -3.03 1.54 -17.34
CA THR A 7 -2.72 2.87 -16.84
C THR A 7 -2.75 2.90 -15.29
N GLU A 8 -2.25 3.98 -14.68
CA GLU A 8 -2.38 4.16 -13.20
C GLU A 8 -3.86 4.23 -12.77
N ALA A 9 -4.75 4.78 -13.60
CA ALA A 9 -6.18 4.81 -13.33
C ALA A 9 -6.80 3.40 -13.35
N ASP A 10 -6.40 2.55 -14.31
CA ASP A 10 -6.83 1.16 -14.37
C ASP A 10 -6.30 0.36 -13.18
N LEU A 11 -5.04 0.60 -12.79
CA LEU A 11 -4.43 -0.01 -11.62
C LEU A 11 -5.16 0.39 -10.34
N TYR A 12 -5.48 1.68 -10.17
CA TYR A 12 -6.30 2.15 -9.05
C TYR A 12 -7.66 1.48 -9.01
N ALA A 13 -8.34 1.40 -10.16
CA ALA A 13 -9.64 0.73 -10.25
C ALA A 13 -9.56 -0.75 -9.90
N PHE A 14 -8.48 -1.45 -10.30
CA PHE A 14 -8.22 -2.83 -9.92
C PHE A 14 -8.00 -2.95 -8.40
N MET A 15 -7.08 -2.17 -7.83
CA MET A 15 -6.75 -2.23 -6.40
C MET A 15 -7.94 -1.91 -5.51
N THR A 16 -8.80 -0.96 -5.90
CA THR A 16 -9.99 -0.57 -5.13
C THR A 16 -11.04 -1.67 -5.04
N LYS A 17 -11.11 -2.57 -6.03
CA LYS A 17 -12.01 -3.74 -6.00
C LYS A 17 -11.57 -4.79 -4.96
N HIS A 18 -10.29 -4.81 -4.61
CA HIS A 18 -9.72 -5.80 -3.69
C HIS A 18 -9.55 -5.18 -2.30
N LYS A 19 -10.39 -5.64 -1.36
CA LYS A 19 -10.39 -5.16 0.03
C LYS A 19 -9.38 -5.87 0.94
N LEU A 20 -8.72 -6.91 0.44
CA LEU A 20 -7.74 -7.69 1.19
C LEU A 20 -6.38 -7.64 0.48
N GLY A 21 -5.31 -7.62 1.27
CA GLY A 21 -3.95 -7.73 0.79
C GLY A 21 -3.10 -8.59 1.73
N VAL A 22 -2.15 -9.33 1.16
CA VAL A 22 -1.13 -10.03 1.93
C VAL A 22 0.02 -9.07 2.15
N LEU A 23 0.13 -8.56 3.37
CA LEU A 23 1.21 -7.67 3.80
C LEU A 23 2.45 -8.47 4.17
N GLY A 24 3.56 -8.21 3.50
CA GLY A 24 4.90 -8.68 3.86
C GLY A 24 5.64 -7.65 4.71
N THR A 25 6.24 -8.08 5.82
CA THR A 25 7.06 -7.25 6.72
C THR A 25 8.36 -7.95 7.07
N ILE A 26 9.35 -7.18 7.52
CA ILE A 26 10.66 -7.68 7.95
C ILE A 26 10.66 -7.77 9.47
N GLY A 27 10.70 -9.00 9.99
CA GLY A 27 10.79 -9.27 11.41
C GLY A 27 12.20 -9.21 11.96
N HIS A 28 12.33 -9.50 13.24
CA HIS A 28 13.62 -9.61 13.92
C HIS A 28 14.55 -10.59 13.15
N ALA A 29 15.85 -10.27 13.10
CA ALA A 29 16.86 -11.02 12.35
C ALA A 29 16.55 -11.16 10.84
N ALA A 30 15.92 -10.14 10.24
CA ALA A 30 15.54 -10.09 8.82
C ALA A 30 14.60 -11.24 8.38
N THR A 31 13.86 -11.83 9.32
CA THR A 31 12.90 -12.89 9.01
C THR A 31 11.68 -12.32 8.26
N PRO A 32 11.35 -12.80 7.05
CA PRO A 32 10.16 -12.36 6.34
C PRO A 32 8.90 -12.87 7.06
N GLN A 33 7.90 -12.00 7.17
CA GLN A 33 6.61 -12.33 7.77
C GLN A 33 5.48 -11.83 6.89
N SER A 34 4.41 -12.60 6.77
CA SER A 34 3.24 -12.27 5.97
C SER A 34 1.97 -12.33 6.81
N ALA A 35 1.03 -11.42 6.53
CA ALA A 35 -0.28 -11.38 7.17
C ALA A 35 -1.34 -10.89 6.19
N LEU A 36 -2.51 -11.53 6.19
CA LEU A 36 -3.68 -11.00 5.50
C LEU A 36 -4.24 -9.81 6.28
N VAL A 37 -4.47 -8.69 5.60
CA VAL A 37 -5.02 -7.47 6.19
C VAL A 37 -6.10 -6.86 5.31
N GLY A 38 -7.06 -6.17 5.94
CA GLY A 38 -8.01 -5.31 5.23
C GLY A 38 -7.31 -4.05 4.76
N ILE A 39 -7.54 -3.67 3.51
CA ILE A 39 -6.91 -2.51 2.89
C ILE A 39 -7.94 -1.56 2.27
N ALA A 40 -7.57 -0.29 2.16
CA ALA A 40 -8.18 0.69 1.27
C ALA A 40 -7.07 1.33 0.42
N THR A 41 -7.42 1.75 -0.80
CA THR A 41 -6.46 2.35 -1.74
C THR A 41 -6.86 3.78 -2.07
N THR A 42 -5.90 4.71 -2.07
CA THR A 42 -6.11 6.09 -2.52
C THR A 42 -5.88 6.25 -4.03
N PRO A 43 -6.38 7.32 -4.67
CA PRO A 43 -6.07 7.61 -6.08
C PRO A 43 -4.57 7.76 -6.37
N GLN A 44 -3.74 8.01 -5.35
CA GLN A 44 -2.29 8.06 -5.45
C GLN A 44 -1.63 6.68 -5.27
N LEU A 45 -2.44 5.61 -5.32
CA LEU A 45 -2.01 4.21 -5.14
C LEU A 45 -1.41 3.91 -3.76
N GLU A 46 -1.68 4.76 -2.77
CA GLU A 46 -1.32 4.49 -1.39
C GLU A 46 -2.26 3.42 -0.81
N ILE A 47 -1.75 2.57 0.05
CA ILE A 47 -2.52 1.56 0.77
C ILE A 47 -2.70 2.00 2.22
N ILE A 48 -3.94 1.95 2.71
CA ILE A 48 -4.29 2.21 4.11
C ILE A 48 -4.72 0.90 4.74
N PHE A 49 -4.26 0.62 5.95
CA PHE A 49 -4.73 -0.52 6.74
C PHE A 49 -4.67 -0.21 8.24
N ASP A 50 -5.48 -0.93 9.02
CA ASP A 50 -5.45 -0.88 10.47
C ASP A 50 -4.75 -2.11 11.07
N THR A 51 -4.27 -1.96 12.28
CA THR A 51 -3.76 -3.07 13.11
C THR A 51 -3.76 -2.67 14.59
N VAL A 52 -3.40 -3.60 15.45
CA VAL A 52 -3.21 -3.31 16.88
C VAL A 52 -1.71 -3.39 17.23
N LYS A 53 -1.28 -2.58 18.20
CA LYS A 53 0.12 -2.54 18.65
C LYS A 53 0.64 -3.87 19.20
N SER A 54 -0.25 -4.75 19.64
CA SER A 54 0.09 -6.09 20.11
C SER A 54 0.35 -7.10 18.97
N SER A 55 0.09 -6.73 17.70
CA SER A 55 0.35 -7.61 16.57
C SER A 55 1.83 -7.68 16.24
N ARG A 56 2.28 -8.82 15.68
CA ARG A 56 3.69 -9.01 15.28
C ARG A 56 4.14 -8.03 14.19
N LYS A 57 3.24 -7.61 13.30
CA LYS A 57 3.57 -6.68 12.21
C LYS A 57 3.88 -5.26 12.72
N TYR A 58 3.31 -4.84 13.86
CA TYR A 58 3.51 -3.50 14.39
C TYR A 58 5.00 -3.21 14.70
N PRO A 59 5.68 -3.97 15.58
CA PRO A 59 7.11 -3.74 15.83
C PRO A 59 7.96 -3.91 14.58
N ASN A 60 7.58 -4.78 13.63
CA ASN A 60 8.31 -4.92 12.38
C ASN A 60 8.29 -3.61 11.58
N LEU A 61 7.10 -3.01 11.41
CA LEU A 61 6.92 -1.77 10.65
C LEU A 61 7.54 -0.55 11.34
N ILE A 62 7.57 -0.53 12.66
CA ILE A 62 8.26 0.53 13.42
C ILE A 62 9.79 0.42 13.27
N SER A 63 10.31 -0.80 13.20
CA SER A 63 11.75 -1.06 13.02
C SER A 63 12.19 -0.88 11.58
N SER A 64 11.36 -1.26 10.61
CA SER A 64 11.62 -1.12 9.17
C SER A 64 10.33 -0.74 8.45
N ALA A 65 10.31 0.47 7.89
CA ALA A 65 9.17 0.96 7.12
C ALA A 65 8.94 0.17 5.82
N ALA A 66 9.98 -0.50 5.30
CA ALA A 66 9.89 -1.27 4.06
C ALA A 66 8.91 -2.43 4.21
N CYS A 67 7.97 -2.50 3.29
CA CYS A 67 6.97 -3.57 3.25
C CYS A 67 6.52 -3.86 1.82
N SER A 68 5.80 -4.96 1.66
CA SER A 68 5.27 -5.38 0.37
C SER A 68 3.82 -5.85 0.52
N PHE A 69 3.10 -5.84 -0.61
CA PHE A 69 1.76 -6.44 -0.69
C PHE A 69 1.65 -7.34 -1.92
N VAL A 70 0.81 -8.36 -1.78
CA VAL A 70 0.17 -9.05 -2.89
C VAL A 70 -1.32 -8.78 -2.80
N ILE A 71 -1.94 -8.33 -3.91
CA ILE A 71 -3.35 -8.00 -4.00
C ILE A 71 -3.93 -8.73 -5.20
N GLY A 72 -5.13 -9.33 -5.05
CA GLY A 72 -5.74 -10.15 -6.09
C GLY A 72 -5.25 -11.60 -6.08
N GLY A 73 -5.60 -12.37 -7.13
CA GLY A 73 -5.20 -13.77 -7.31
C GLY A 73 -6.00 -14.79 -6.48
N TRP A 74 -6.94 -14.35 -5.66
CA TRP A 74 -7.86 -15.21 -4.91
C TRP A 74 -9.31 -14.96 -5.34
N GLY A 75 -9.72 -15.65 -6.32
CA GLY A 75 -11.06 -15.52 -6.90
C GLY A 75 -11.08 -16.05 -8.32
N ALA A 76 -12.00 -15.55 -9.13
CA ALA A 76 -12.01 -15.83 -10.56
C ALA A 76 -10.98 -14.92 -11.25
N GLY A 77 -10.06 -15.53 -11.99
CA GLY A 77 -9.03 -14.83 -12.75
C GLY A 77 -7.63 -14.87 -12.11
N GLU A 78 -6.63 -14.69 -12.97
CA GLU A 78 -5.21 -14.72 -12.59
C GLU A 78 -4.57 -13.33 -12.62
N GLN A 79 -5.35 -12.33 -12.20
CA GLN A 79 -4.90 -10.94 -12.11
C GLN A 79 -4.34 -10.65 -10.71
N THR A 80 -3.12 -10.14 -10.66
CA THR A 80 -2.43 -9.85 -9.38
C THR A 80 -1.69 -8.53 -9.44
N VAL A 81 -1.54 -7.91 -8.26
CA VAL A 81 -0.64 -6.80 -8.03
C VAL A 81 0.42 -7.22 -7.02
N GLN A 82 1.69 -7.03 -7.38
CA GLN A 82 2.82 -6.99 -6.44
C GLN A 82 3.13 -5.53 -6.16
N TYR A 83 3.35 -5.22 -4.90
CA TYR A 83 3.52 -3.84 -4.44
C TYR A 83 4.66 -3.77 -3.43
N GLU A 84 5.58 -2.83 -3.62
CA GLU A 84 6.62 -2.47 -2.66
C GLU A 84 6.42 -1.02 -2.24
N GLY A 85 6.58 -0.75 -0.95
CA GLY A 85 6.42 0.59 -0.41
C GLY A 85 6.98 0.78 0.98
N GLU A 86 6.75 1.96 1.52
CA GLU A 86 7.17 2.35 2.86
C GLU A 86 5.94 2.70 3.71
N ALA A 87 5.81 2.03 4.84
CA ALA A 87 4.73 2.23 5.79
C ALA A 87 5.04 3.36 6.77
N GLU A 88 4.04 4.18 7.05
CA GLU A 88 4.09 5.24 8.07
C GLU A 88 2.87 5.13 8.97
N GLU A 89 3.09 5.09 10.31
CA GLU A 89 1.99 5.14 11.27
C GLU A 89 1.34 6.53 11.22
N LEU A 90 0.04 6.57 10.96
CA LEU A 90 -0.72 7.80 10.83
C LEU A 90 -0.94 8.46 12.19
N LYS A 91 -0.72 9.78 12.23
CA LYS A 91 -0.99 10.68 13.35
C LYS A 91 -1.84 11.85 12.88
N SER A 92 -2.58 12.47 13.83
CA SER A 92 -3.30 13.72 13.55
C SER A 92 -2.33 14.83 13.11
N PRO A 93 -2.70 15.70 12.16
CA PRO A 93 -4.03 15.82 11.52
C PRO A 93 -4.24 14.93 10.28
N ALA A 94 -3.26 14.17 9.83
CA ALA A 94 -3.40 13.34 8.63
C ALA A 94 -4.29 12.10 8.88
N LEU A 95 -4.29 11.57 10.12
CA LEU A 95 -5.02 10.36 10.49
C LEU A 95 -6.49 10.43 10.11
N GLU A 96 -7.16 11.51 10.42
CA GLU A 96 -8.61 11.66 10.22
C GLU A 96 -8.99 11.54 8.74
N ARG A 97 -8.23 12.19 7.87
CA ARG A 97 -8.44 12.13 6.42
C ARG A 97 -8.27 10.70 5.86
N TYR A 98 -7.26 9.98 6.31
CA TYR A 98 -7.03 8.61 5.85
C TYR A 98 -8.04 7.63 6.46
N GLN A 99 -8.50 7.87 7.68
CA GLN A 99 -9.58 7.09 8.30
C GLN A 99 -10.88 7.22 7.53
N GLU A 100 -11.24 8.41 7.04
CA GLU A 100 -12.44 8.60 6.20
C GLU A 100 -12.40 7.69 4.96
N ILE A 101 -11.29 7.68 4.24
CA ILE A 101 -11.09 6.81 3.06
C ILE A 101 -11.17 5.33 3.46
N TYR A 102 -10.53 4.95 4.58
CA TYR A 102 -10.54 3.58 5.05
C TYR A 102 -11.95 3.12 5.45
N PHE A 103 -12.74 3.96 6.11
CA PHE A 103 -14.09 3.64 6.57
C PHE A 103 -15.11 3.58 5.42
N GLU A 104 -14.88 4.26 4.30
CA GLU A 104 -15.67 4.05 3.08
C GLU A 104 -15.52 2.61 2.56
N ALA A 105 -14.31 2.06 2.58
CA ALA A 105 -14.06 0.67 2.21
C ALA A 105 -14.52 -0.32 3.29
N TRP A 106 -14.41 0.07 4.57
CA TRP A 106 -14.70 -0.74 5.75
C TRP A 106 -15.68 -0.03 6.68
N PRO A 107 -17.01 -0.13 6.43
CA PRO A 107 -18.04 0.56 7.24
C PRO A 107 -18.07 0.16 8.72
N ASP A 108 -17.50 -1.01 9.08
CA ASP A 108 -17.32 -1.47 10.46
C ASP A 108 -16.05 -0.89 11.13
N GLY A 109 -15.23 -0.17 10.38
CA GLY A 109 -14.00 0.47 10.85
C GLY A 109 -14.20 1.37 12.08
N PRO A 110 -15.21 2.25 12.11
CA PRO A 110 -15.46 3.11 13.27
C PRO A 110 -15.69 2.33 14.57
N ALA A 111 -16.32 1.17 14.51
CA ALA A 111 -16.53 0.31 15.69
C ALA A 111 -15.21 -0.23 16.27
N ARG A 112 -14.20 -0.45 15.41
CA ARG A 112 -12.87 -0.92 15.82
C ARG A 112 -12.01 0.17 16.48
N MET A 113 -12.38 1.44 16.36
CA MET A 113 -11.64 2.55 17.01
C MET A 113 -11.55 2.40 18.54
N SER A 114 -12.48 1.65 19.15
CA SER A 114 -12.46 1.34 20.58
C SER A 114 -11.50 0.19 20.96
N TRP A 115 -10.90 -0.49 19.99
CA TRP A 115 -10.00 -1.60 20.30
C TRP A 115 -8.69 -1.08 20.95
N PRO A 116 -8.22 -1.73 22.03
CA PRO A 116 -6.98 -1.33 22.67
C PRO A 116 -5.79 -1.39 21.70
N GLY A 117 -5.10 -0.25 21.58
CA GLY A 117 -3.90 -0.16 20.76
C GLY A 117 -4.14 -0.17 19.25
N ILE A 118 -5.36 0.12 18.79
CA ILE A 118 -5.64 0.30 17.35
C ILE A 118 -4.79 1.43 16.77
N VAL A 119 -4.19 1.18 15.62
CA VAL A 119 -3.39 2.15 14.85
C VAL A 119 -3.65 1.98 13.36
N TYR A 120 -3.39 3.03 12.62
CA TYR A 120 -3.55 3.06 11.17
C TYR A 120 -2.21 3.36 10.52
N PHE A 121 -1.96 2.71 9.40
CA PHE A 121 -0.80 2.94 8.55
C PHE A 121 -1.22 3.38 7.17
N VAL A 122 -0.43 4.28 6.58
CA VAL A 122 -0.41 4.50 5.14
C VAL A 122 0.87 3.92 4.57
N VAL A 123 0.78 3.27 3.42
CA VAL A 123 1.95 2.77 2.69
C VAL A 123 2.04 3.52 1.37
N ARG A 124 3.16 4.22 1.20
CA ARG A 124 3.46 4.94 -0.05
C ARG A 124 4.15 4.02 -1.03
N PRO A 125 3.67 3.94 -2.29
CA PRO A 125 4.25 3.04 -3.28
C PRO A 125 5.64 3.49 -3.71
N ALA A 126 6.54 2.51 -3.85
CA ALA A 126 7.84 2.68 -4.48
C ALA A 126 7.90 1.97 -5.84
N TRP A 127 7.29 0.81 -5.94
CA TRP A 127 7.21 0.01 -7.14
C TRP A 127 5.95 -0.87 -7.10
N ILE A 128 5.27 -0.97 -8.24
CA ILE A 128 4.08 -1.79 -8.41
C ILE A 128 4.20 -2.57 -9.72
N ARG A 129 3.84 -3.86 -9.69
CA ARG A 129 3.70 -4.71 -10.87
C ARG A 129 2.30 -5.28 -10.93
N TYR A 130 1.59 -4.99 -12.01
CA TYR A 130 0.36 -5.68 -12.39
C TYR A 130 0.70 -6.83 -13.32
N SER A 131 0.05 -7.97 -13.12
CA SER A 131 0.13 -9.14 -13.98
C SER A 131 -1.26 -9.71 -14.23
N ASP A 132 -1.55 -10.02 -15.48
CA ASP A 132 -2.79 -10.66 -15.92
C ASP A 132 -2.42 -11.85 -16.81
N PHE A 133 -2.52 -13.03 -16.25
CA PHE A 133 -2.20 -14.29 -16.93
C PHE A 133 -3.43 -14.92 -17.60
N ASP A 134 -4.61 -14.30 -17.50
CA ASP A 134 -5.80 -14.70 -18.28
C ASP A 134 -5.68 -14.25 -19.75
N GLN A 135 -4.69 -13.39 -20.07
CA GLN A 135 -4.40 -12.93 -21.43
C GLN A 135 -3.30 -13.76 -22.10
N ASP A 136 -3.36 -13.86 -23.43
CA ASP A 136 -2.33 -14.49 -24.26
C ASP A 136 -1.84 -13.51 -25.36
N PRO A 137 -0.60 -13.02 -25.33
CA PRO A 137 0.38 -13.18 -24.24
C PRO A 137 -0.06 -12.48 -22.92
N PRO A 138 0.47 -12.91 -21.76
CA PRO A 138 0.16 -12.28 -20.49
C PRO A 138 0.45 -10.78 -20.51
N LEU A 139 -0.47 -9.98 -19.96
CA LEU A 139 -0.23 -8.55 -19.75
C LEU A 139 0.55 -8.35 -18.44
N ILE A 140 1.75 -7.78 -18.58
CA ILE A 140 2.59 -7.42 -17.43
C ILE A 140 2.96 -5.94 -17.54
N ARG A 141 2.68 -5.17 -16.48
CA ARG A 141 3.01 -3.74 -16.43
C ARG A 141 3.67 -3.38 -15.10
N GLU A 142 4.77 -2.64 -15.18
CA GLU A 142 5.48 -2.12 -14.01
C GLU A 142 5.37 -0.60 -13.93
N PHE A 143 5.22 -0.10 -12.70
CA PHE A 143 5.15 1.31 -12.35
C PHE A 143 6.25 1.59 -11.34
N ASN A 144 7.22 2.43 -11.72
CA ASN A 144 8.32 2.84 -10.84
C ASN A 144 8.02 4.24 -10.31
N LEU A 145 7.68 4.32 -9.02
CA LEU A 145 7.18 5.52 -8.35
C LEU A 145 8.23 6.18 -7.43
N ARG A 146 9.41 5.57 -7.27
CA ARG A 146 10.51 6.09 -6.42
C ARG A 146 11.03 7.46 -6.86
N SER A 147 10.96 7.79 -8.14
CA SER A 147 11.55 9.03 -8.69
C SER A 147 10.79 10.30 -8.31
N ALA A 148 9.50 10.23 -8.01
CA ALA A 148 8.70 11.40 -7.63
C ALA A 148 9.03 11.91 -6.22
N SER A 149 9.24 11.02 -5.25
CA SER A 149 9.56 11.38 -3.86
C SER A 149 11.03 11.78 -3.67
N ALA A 150 11.96 11.11 -4.36
CA ALA A 150 13.39 11.42 -4.30
C ALA A 150 13.73 12.80 -4.92
N ASN A 151 13.07 13.15 -6.02
CA ASN A 151 13.28 14.46 -6.68
C ASN A 151 12.76 15.64 -5.85
N LEU A 152 11.69 15.47 -5.08
CA LEU A 152 11.18 16.50 -4.15
C LEU A 152 12.15 16.70 -2.97
N ALA A 153 12.65 15.62 -2.39
CA ALA A 153 13.60 15.67 -1.26
C ALA A 153 14.96 16.25 -1.70
N GLN A 154 15.42 15.94 -2.91
CA GLN A 154 16.67 16.44 -3.45
C GLN A 154 16.59 17.93 -3.86
N ARG A 155 15.46 18.38 -4.38
CA ARG A 155 15.19 19.81 -4.65
C ARG A 155 15.11 20.63 -3.36
N ALA A 156 14.50 20.10 -2.29
CA ALA A 156 14.44 20.73 -0.99
C ALA A 156 15.82 20.88 -0.33
N ARG A 157 16.70 19.88 -0.45
CA ARG A 157 18.10 19.94 0.05
C ARG A 157 18.98 20.89 -0.73
N CYS A 158 18.77 21.02 -2.04
CA CYS A 158 19.57 21.91 -2.90
C CYS A 158 19.22 23.40 -2.69
N SER A 159 18.00 23.71 -2.22
CA SER A 159 17.58 25.09 -1.93
C SER A 159 18.10 25.63 -0.58
N ILE A 160 18.50 24.76 0.34
CA ILE A 160 19.01 25.13 1.67
C ILE A 160 20.53 25.38 1.63
N SER A 161 21.25 24.86 0.64
CA SER A 161 22.71 25.02 0.52
C SER A 161 23.16 26.28 -0.22
N LYS A 162 22.27 27.21 -0.56
CA LYS A 162 22.56 28.46 -1.27
C LYS A 162 22.21 29.72 -0.46
N ARG A 163 22.28 29.63 0.86
CA ARG A 163 22.25 30.85 1.72
C ARG A 163 23.43 30.87 2.67
#